data_02695c88d4843bd3beed672c042c10bf
#
_entry.id   02695c88d4843bd3beed672c042c10bf
#
_cell.length_a   1.000
_cell.length_b   1.000
_cell.length_c   1.000
_cell.angle_alpha   90.00
_cell.angle_beta   90.00
_cell.angle_gamma   90.00
#
_symmetry.space_group_name_H-M   'P 1'
#
loop_
_entity.id
_entity.type
_entity.pdbx_description
1 polymer ?
#
loop_
_entity_poly.entity_id
_entity_poly.type
_entity_poly.pdbx_seq_one_letter_code
_entity_poly.pdbx_strand_id
1 'polypeptide(L)'
;TRSMPRAATVASGTDKTAAAWLRSGFGRMDNMVLGSPCGAPAQAPTRTLPYNHMGSLCAPTRQAGSIQTGCCMSTTKDDEAPVQAPNLKTFLALALGSAGVVYGDIGTSPLYAFKESISHLRGPAGALASADILGDVSLMFWALMVIVTVKYVFILMRFDNRGEGGTLSLMALVQRVGGRGAGLVLVIGMLGAGLFLGDAMLTPAISVLSAVEGLGVIHGLEGRIEPFIVPISLAIIVGLFALQRRGTGGVGRWFGPVCVIWFLVLAVLGVRAIVDAPQVLSAFNPLQGLAVLQRHPGLAAIIMGSVFLTVTGAEALYADMGHFGRKPINLVWLSLVFPCLTLNYLGQGALVLGHAEA
;
A
#
# COMPACT_ATOMS: atom_id res chain seq x y z
N THR A 1 -7.94 28.52 54.12
CA THR A 1 -7.76 27.20 54.70
C THR A 1 -8.82 26.22 54.18
N ARG A 2 -8.58 25.54 53.07
CA ARG A 2 -9.24 24.30 52.67
C ARG A 2 -8.21 23.39 51.97
N SER A 3 -7.96 22.28 52.59
CA SER A 3 -7.04 21.21 52.29
C SER A 3 -7.39 20.50 50.97
N MET A 4 -6.39 20.27 50.11
CA MET A 4 -6.44 19.33 48.98
C MET A 4 -6.38 17.87 49.46
N PRO A 5 -7.11 16.94 48.83
CA PRO A 5 -6.89 15.50 49.06
C PRO A 5 -5.77 14.97 48.14
N ARG A 6 -4.96 14.09 48.74
CA ARG A 6 -3.84 13.35 48.18
C ARG A 6 -4.26 12.46 47.00
N ALA A 7 -3.42 12.43 45.97
CA ALA A 7 -3.47 11.45 44.89
C ALA A 7 -3.22 10.03 45.38
N ALA A 8 -4.13 9.13 45.07
CA ALA A 8 -4.00 7.69 45.32
C ALA A 8 -3.19 7.06 44.17
N THR A 9 -2.14 6.37 44.53
CA THR A 9 -1.28 5.54 43.70
C THR A 9 -2.10 4.35 43.17
N VAL A 10 -2.27 4.26 41.83
CA VAL A 10 -2.75 3.04 41.17
C VAL A 10 -1.52 2.33 40.61
N ALA A 11 -1.15 1.24 41.27
CA ALA A 11 -0.04 0.38 40.89
C ALA A 11 -0.48 -0.71 39.92
N SER A 12 0.32 -0.88 38.89
CA SER A 12 0.75 -2.13 38.23
C SER A 12 -0.24 -3.29 38.09
N GLY A 13 -0.78 -3.44 36.87
CA GLY A 13 -1.51 -4.64 36.46
C GLY A 13 -1.44 -5.03 35.01
N THR A 14 -0.66 -4.31 34.15
CA THR A 14 -0.72 -4.48 32.69
C THR A 14 0.50 -5.15 32.04
N ASP A 15 1.46 -5.68 32.81
CA ASP A 15 2.75 -6.09 32.23
C ASP A 15 2.91 -7.62 31.99
N LYS A 16 1.91 -8.44 32.26
CA LYS A 16 2.01 -9.90 32.05
C LYS A 16 1.29 -10.42 30.79
N THR A 17 0.33 -9.70 30.26
CA THR A 17 -0.44 -10.13 29.08
C THR A 17 0.23 -9.76 27.74
N ALA A 18 0.93 -8.65 27.67
CA ALA A 18 1.69 -8.25 26.47
C ALA A 18 2.91 -9.15 26.23
N ALA A 19 3.59 -9.57 27.30
CA ALA A 19 4.74 -10.47 27.19
C ALA A 19 4.36 -11.91 26.82
N ALA A 20 3.16 -12.36 27.11
CA ALA A 20 2.65 -13.67 26.71
C ALA A 20 2.26 -13.70 25.23
N TRP A 21 1.75 -12.60 24.71
CA TRP A 21 1.35 -12.50 23.30
C TRP A 21 2.56 -12.46 22.34
N LEU A 22 3.65 -11.79 22.74
CA LEU A 22 4.90 -11.75 21.99
C LEU A 22 5.62 -13.12 21.94
N ARG A 23 5.47 -13.97 22.96
CA ARG A 23 6.08 -15.31 22.96
C ARG A 23 5.31 -16.33 22.13
N SER A 24 3.99 -16.19 21.98
CA SER A 24 3.19 -17.13 21.16
C SER A 24 3.24 -16.82 19.65
N GLY A 25 3.54 -15.58 19.26
CA GLY A 25 3.68 -15.16 17.87
C GLY A 25 5.04 -15.51 17.25
N PHE A 26 6.11 -15.52 18.04
CA PHE A 26 7.48 -15.75 17.54
C PHE A 26 7.91 -17.23 17.53
N GLY A 27 7.19 -18.13 18.18
CA GLY A 27 7.53 -19.56 18.28
C GLY A 27 7.31 -20.38 17.01
N ARG A 28 6.90 -19.76 15.89
CA ARG A 28 6.61 -20.48 14.64
C ARG A 28 7.51 -20.08 13.47
N MET A 29 8.45 -19.18 13.66
CA MET A 29 9.40 -18.74 12.62
C MET A 29 10.79 -19.39 12.69
N ASP A 30 11.12 -20.13 13.74
CA ASP A 30 12.46 -20.71 13.95
C ASP A 30 12.71 -22.04 13.18
N ASN A 31 11.72 -22.56 12.42
CA ASN A 31 11.86 -23.82 11.69
C ASN A 31 12.09 -23.67 10.17
N MET A 32 12.46 -22.49 9.68
CA MET A 32 12.60 -22.28 8.24
C MET A 32 14.03 -22.00 7.73
N VAL A 33 15.01 -21.93 8.60
CA VAL A 33 16.40 -21.66 8.22
C VAL A 33 17.36 -22.45 9.10
N LEU A 34 17.42 -23.77 8.97
CA LEU A 34 18.63 -24.57 9.26
C LEU A 34 18.41 -25.98 8.72
N GLY A 35 19.18 -26.37 7.74
CA GLY A 35 19.17 -27.71 7.14
C GLY A 35 19.46 -28.78 8.18
N SER A 36 18.58 -29.76 8.26
CA SER A 36 18.77 -30.96 9.05
C SER A 36 19.63 -31.97 8.30
N PRO A 37 20.51 -32.71 8.99
CA PRO A 37 21.34 -33.74 8.39
C PRO A 37 20.55 -35.02 8.03
N CYS A 38 21.02 -35.71 7.01
CA CYS A 38 20.53 -37.02 6.56
C CYS A 38 20.32 -38.01 7.71
N GLY A 39 19.13 -38.54 7.80
CA GLY A 39 18.74 -39.65 8.66
C GLY A 39 17.70 -40.54 7.98
N ALA A 40 17.93 -41.84 8.01
CA ALA A 40 17.41 -43.00 7.31
C ALA A 40 15.89 -43.13 7.07
N PRO A 41 15.46 -44.05 6.19
CA PRO A 41 14.16 -44.06 5.55
C PRO A 41 13.07 -44.75 6.40
N ALA A 42 11.92 -44.12 6.54
CA ALA A 42 10.67 -44.74 6.99
C ALA A 42 9.79 -45.09 5.80
N GLN A 43 9.26 -46.29 5.82
CA GLN A 43 8.49 -46.98 4.82
C GLN A 43 7.22 -46.25 4.36
N ALA A 44 7.03 -46.16 3.05
CA ALA A 44 5.80 -45.67 2.43
C ALA A 44 4.86 -46.83 2.10
N PRO A 45 3.54 -46.67 2.20
CA PRO A 45 2.57 -47.66 1.74
C PRO A 45 2.38 -47.58 0.23
N THR A 46 2.45 -48.74 -0.41
CA THR A 46 2.25 -49.01 -1.84
C THR A 46 0.85 -48.61 -2.31
N ARG A 47 0.77 -47.78 -3.35
CA ARG A 47 -0.34 -47.75 -4.29
C ARG A 47 0.19 -47.74 -5.72
N THR A 48 -0.06 -48.84 -6.40
CA THR A 48 0.26 -49.12 -7.81
C THR A 48 -0.60 -48.32 -8.77
N LEU A 49 0.03 -47.65 -9.73
CA LEU A 49 -0.53 -47.30 -11.03
C LEU A 49 0.53 -47.48 -12.12
N PRO A 50 0.18 -47.91 -13.33
CA PRO A 50 1.08 -48.49 -14.31
C PRO A 50 1.80 -47.41 -15.11
N TYR A 51 3.11 -47.62 -15.29
CA TYR A 51 3.93 -46.82 -16.19
C TYR A 51 4.49 -47.73 -17.27
N ASN A 52 4.19 -47.43 -18.51
CA ASN A 52 4.82 -48.03 -19.68
C ASN A 52 5.83 -47.06 -20.28
N HIS A 53 6.95 -47.65 -20.60
CA HIS A 53 7.96 -47.39 -21.63
C HIS A 53 9.31 -46.75 -21.27
N MET A 54 10.28 -47.62 -21.49
CA MET A 54 11.63 -47.46 -22.08
C MET A 54 12.63 -46.64 -21.24
N GLY A 55 13.63 -47.24 -20.65
CA GLY A 55 14.62 -48.18 -21.25
C GLY A 55 15.92 -47.44 -21.56
N SER A 56 16.86 -47.44 -20.62
CA SER A 56 18.28 -47.56 -20.97
C SER A 56 19.07 -48.05 -19.76
N LEU A 57 19.70 -49.17 -19.96
CA LEU A 57 20.61 -49.87 -19.06
C LEU A 57 21.87 -49.04 -18.81
N CYS A 58 22.23 -48.83 -17.55
CA CYS A 58 23.60 -48.60 -17.13
C CYS A 58 24.06 -49.85 -16.40
N ALA A 59 24.97 -50.59 -17.01
CA ALA A 59 25.66 -51.73 -16.40
C ALA A 59 26.76 -51.24 -15.43
N PRO A 60 26.98 -51.90 -14.28
CA PRO A 60 28.08 -51.55 -13.37
C PRO A 60 29.34 -52.27 -13.83
N THR A 61 30.35 -51.53 -14.24
CA THR A 61 31.72 -52.04 -14.37
C THR A 61 32.41 -51.97 -13.00
N ARG A 62 32.72 -53.19 -12.47
CA ARG A 62 33.64 -53.34 -11.34
C ARG A 62 35.06 -53.05 -11.79
N GLN A 63 35.70 -52.05 -11.23
CA GLN A 63 37.17 -52.00 -11.10
C GLN A 63 37.53 -51.63 -9.65
N ALA A 64 38.51 -52.37 -9.15
CA ALA A 64 38.95 -52.34 -7.76
C ALA A 64 39.78 -51.08 -7.46
N GLY A 65 39.56 -50.54 -6.27
CA GLY A 65 40.53 -49.71 -5.52
C GLY A 65 40.47 -48.23 -5.74
N SER A 66 39.52 -47.58 -5.07
CA SER A 66 39.63 -46.32 -4.35
C SER A 66 38.22 -45.70 -4.20
N ILE A 67 37.81 -45.54 -2.98
CA ILE A 67 36.54 -44.83 -2.65
C ILE A 67 36.81 -43.35 -2.84
N GLN A 68 36.51 -42.82 -4.02
CA GLN A 68 36.30 -41.38 -4.22
C GLN A 68 34.80 -41.11 -4.09
N THR A 69 34.39 -40.55 -2.97
CA THR A 69 33.08 -39.92 -2.80
C THR A 69 33.03 -38.70 -3.72
N GLY A 70 32.79 -38.91 -5.00
CA GLY A 70 32.42 -37.88 -5.94
C GLY A 70 30.99 -37.45 -5.62
N CYS A 71 30.84 -36.34 -4.93
CA CYS A 71 29.58 -35.61 -4.86
C CYS A 71 29.23 -35.20 -6.29
N CYS A 72 28.35 -35.96 -6.96
CA CYS A 72 27.72 -35.50 -8.20
C CYS A 72 26.89 -34.26 -7.88
N MET A 73 27.54 -33.12 -7.94
CA MET A 73 26.89 -31.83 -8.07
C MET A 73 26.26 -31.83 -9.47
N SER A 74 25.04 -32.37 -9.58
CA SER A 74 24.22 -32.12 -10.75
C SER A 74 23.96 -30.63 -10.77
N THR A 75 24.77 -29.91 -11.56
CA THR A 75 24.33 -28.61 -12.08
C THR A 75 23.14 -28.92 -12.98
N THR A 76 21.93 -29.00 -12.39
CA THR A 76 20.74 -28.67 -13.11
C THR A 76 20.96 -27.23 -13.54
N LYS A 77 21.39 -27.02 -14.77
CA LYS A 77 21.04 -25.82 -15.48
C LYS A 77 19.54 -25.77 -15.36
N ASP A 78 19.04 -24.91 -14.47
CA ASP A 78 17.66 -24.47 -14.53
C ASP A 78 17.55 -23.90 -15.94
N ASP A 79 16.99 -24.70 -16.86
CA ASP A 79 16.45 -24.21 -18.11
C ASP A 79 15.32 -23.25 -17.68
N GLU A 80 15.68 -22.00 -17.44
CA GLU A 80 14.72 -20.90 -17.44
C GLU A 80 14.07 -20.96 -18.82
N ALA A 81 12.90 -21.60 -18.84
CA ALA A 81 12.02 -21.54 -19.99
C ALA A 81 11.87 -20.05 -20.31
N PRO A 82 12.09 -19.62 -21.56
CA PRO A 82 12.02 -18.22 -21.91
C PRO A 82 10.67 -17.69 -21.44
N VAL A 83 10.68 -16.72 -20.52
CA VAL A 83 9.47 -16.04 -20.02
C VAL A 83 8.79 -15.46 -21.25
N GLN A 84 7.82 -16.18 -21.79
CA GLN A 84 7.06 -15.74 -22.94
C GLN A 84 6.38 -14.43 -22.54
N ALA A 85 6.58 -13.40 -23.36
CA ALA A 85 5.93 -12.11 -23.16
C ALA A 85 4.43 -12.38 -22.96
N PRO A 86 3.80 -11.86 -21.89
CA PRO A 86 2.41 -12.15 -21.59
C PRO A 86 1.55 -11.76 -22.80
N ASN A 87 0.66 -12.66 -23.23
CA ASN A 87 -0.31 -12.39 -24.28
C ASN A 87 -1.09 -11.12 -23.88
N LEU A 88 -1.49 -10.31 -24.86
CA LEU A 88 -2.20 -9.04 -24.62
C LEU A 88 -3.37 -9.20 -23.63
N LYS A 89 -4.12 -10.30 -23.74
CA LYS A 89 -5.23 -10.62 -22.82
C LYS A 89 -4.74 -10.79 -21.37
N THR A 90 -3.67 -11.51 -21.17
CA THR A 90 -3.07 -11.71 -19.84
C THR A 90 -2.50 -10.39 -19.30
N PHE A 91 -1.85 -9.59 -20.15
CA PHE A 91 -1.35 -8.27 -19.77
C PHE A 91 -2.47 -7.32 -19.32
N LEU A 92 -3.58 -7.26 -20.07
CA LEU A 92 -4.75 -6.45 -19.71
C LEU A 92 -5.44 -6.96 -18.45
N ALA A 93 -5.51 -8.28 -18.26
CA ALA A 93 -6.04 -8.87 -17.02
C ALA A 93 -5.19 -8.49 -15.79
N LEU A 94 -3.86 -8.53 -15.93
CA LEU A 94 -2.94 -8.08 -14.88
C LEU A 94 -3.05 -6.56 -14.62
N ALA A 95 -3.19 -5.76 -15.67
CA ALA A 95 -3.41 -4.32 -15.56
C ALA A 95 -4.74 -4.02 -14.82
N LEU A 96 -5.83 -4.71 -15.20
CA LEU A 96 -7.11 -4.55 -14.52
C LEU A 96 -7.05 -5.02 -13.05
N GLY A 97 -6.37 -6.14 -12.79
CA GLY A 97 -6.14 -6.63 -11.42
C GLY A 97 -5.34 -5.64 -10.58
N SER A 98 -4.29 -5.04 -11.15
CA SER A 98 -3.50 -4.03 -10.45
C SER A 98 -4.31 -2.77 -10.16
N ALA A 99 -5.24 -2.36 -11.04
CA ALA A 99 -6.13 -1.23 -10.79
C ALA A 99 -6.94 -1.40 -9.49
N GLY A 100 -7.36 -2.63 -9.20
CA GLY A 100 -8.16 -2.92 -8.00
C GLY A 100 -7.34 -3.16 -6.74
N VAL A 101 -6.26 -3.95 -6.84
CA VAL A 101 -5.49 -4.40 -5.67
C VAL A 101 -4.43 -3.37 -5.30
N VAL A 102 -3.64 -2.92 -6.27
CA VAL A 102 -2.51 -2.01 -6.03
C VAL A 102 -2.98 -0.58 -5.80
N TYR A 103 -3.98 -0.13 -6.57
CA TYR A 103 -4.43 1.26 -6.56
C TYR A 103 -5.73 1.49 -5.79
N GLY A 104 -6.32 0.44 -5.20
CA GLY A 104 -7.53 0.56 -4.38
C GLY A 104 -7.34 1.52 -3.21
N ASP A 105 -6.21 1.41 -2.53
CA ASP A 105 -5.89 2.20 -1.34
C ASP A 105 -5.65 3.68 -1.68
N ILE A 106 -4.75 3.99 -2.61
CA ILE A 106 -4.50 5.37 -3.04
C ILE A 106 -5.75 6.01 -3.68
N GLY A 107 -6.67 5.18 -4.22
CA GLY A 107 -7.95 5.64 -4.77
C GLY A 107 -8.96 6.10 -3.72
N THR A 108 -8.78 5.77 -2.45
CA THR A 108 -9.63 6.24 -1.35
C THR A 108 -9.15 7.54 -0.72
N SER A 109 -7.89 7.92 -0.91
CA SER A 109 -7.31 9.17 -0.39
C SER A 109 -8.11 10.43 -0.74
N PRO A 110 -8.75 10.57 -1.93
CA PRO A 110 -9.61 11.71 -2.25
C PRO A 110 -10.77 11.94 -1.30
N LEU A 111 -11.21 10.93 -0.56
CA LEU A 111 -12.33 11.06 0.38
C LEU A 111 -11.97 11.86 1.63
N TYR A 112 -10.70 11.91 2.01
CA TYR A 112 -10.29 12.50 3.28
C TYR A 112 -9.09 13.45 3.19
N ALA A 113 -8.14 13.22 2.27
CA ALA A 113 -6.87 13.94 2.27
C ALA A 113 -7.03 15.46 2.08
N PHE A 114 -7.82 15.88 1.10
CA PHE A 114 -8.05 17.31 0.85
C PHE A 114 -8.86 17.97 1.98
N LYS A 115 -9.93 17.29 2.46
CA LYS A 115 -10.75 17.77 3.60
C LYS A 115 -9.89 18.00 4.83
N GLU A 116 -9.00 17.05 5.13
CA GLU A 116 -8.09 17.12 6.28
C GLU A 116 -7.10 18.28 6.14
N SER A 117 -6.43 18.38 4.99
CA SER A 117 -5.43 19.42 4.76
C SER A 117 -6.05 20.82 4.85
N ILE A 118 -7.18 21.04 4.20
CA ILE A 118 -7.83 22.34 4.19
C ILE A 118 -8.42 22.74 5.55
N SER A 119 -8.75 21.76 6.41
CA SER A 119 -9.26 22.01 7.74
C SER A 119 -8.26 22.78 8.61
N HIS A 120 -6.97 22.52 8.41
CA HIS A 120 -5.86 23.20 9.12
C HIS A 120 -5.55 24.60 8.58
N LEU A 121 -5.99 24.91 7.37
CA LEU A 121 -5.80 26.21 6.72
C LEU A 121 -6.93 27.19 7.02
N ARG A 122 -8.03 26.74 7.62
CA ARG A 122 -9.13 27.61 8.02
C ARG A 122 -8.69 28.54 9.14
N GLY A 123 -8.77 29.84 8.89
CA GLY A 123 -8.52 30.88 9.89
C GLY A 123 -9.61 30.91 10.98
N PRO A 124 -9.42 31.72 12.05
CA PRO A 124 -10.36 31.82 13.19
C PRO A 124 -11.81 32.20 12.79
N ALA A 125 -11.98 32.86 11.65
CA ALA A 125 -13.30 33.26 11.10
C ALA A 125 -13.86 32.22 10.12
N GLY A 126 -13.20 31.05 9.95
CA GLY A 126 -13.62 30.06 8.97
C GLY A 126 -13.30 30.41 7.51
N ALA A 127 -12.73 31.60 7.27
CA ALA A 127 -12.36 32.06 5.94
C ALA A 127 -11.10 31.32 5.42
N LEU A 128 -11.16 30.90 4.16
CA LEU A 128 -10.04 30.31 3.42
C LEU A 128 -9.60 31.31 2.35
N ALA A 129 -8.32 31.61 2.32
CA ALA A 129 -7.77 32.43 1.24
C ALA A 129 -7.65 31.58 -0.04
N SER A 130 -8.07 32.10 -1.19
CA SER A 130 -7.96 31.41 -2.49
C SER A 130 -6.51 30.97 -2.77
N ALA A 131 -5.53 31.76 -2.35
CA ALA A 131 -4.11 31.42 -2.49
C ALA A 131 -3.69 30.23 -1.62
N ASP A 132 -4.34 29.97 -0.49
CA ASP A 132 -4.04 28.81 0.38
C ASP A 132 -4.63 27.52 -0.22
N ILE A 133 -5.83 27.62 -0.79
CA ILE A 133 -6.46 26.50 -1.52
C ILE A 133 -5.59 26.08 -2.71
N LEU A 134 -5.15 27.07 -3.52
CA LEU A 134 -4.27 26.80 -4.68
C LEU A 134 -2.93 26.21 -4.25
N GLY A 135 -2.37 26.68 -3.14
CA GLY A 135 -1.12 26.17 -2.59
C GLY A 135 -1.26 24.75 -2.10
N ASP A 136 -2.35 24.41 -1.41
CA ASP A 136 -2.62 23.06 -0.90
C ASP A 136 -2.79 22.05 -2.05
N VAL A 137 -3.61 22.36 -3.03
CA VAL A 137 -3.79 21.55 -4.25
C VAL A 137 -2.46 21.38 -5.01
N SER A 138 -1.65 22.42 -5.05
CA SER A 138 -0.30 22.36 -5.65
C SER A 138 0.59 21.36 -4.92
N LEU A 139 0.61 21.39 -3.59
CA LEU A 139 1.38 20.43 -2.78
C LEU A 139 0.91 19.00 -3.01
N MET A 140 -0.41 18.75 -3.08
CA MET A 140 -0.97 17.43 -3.36
C MET A 140 -0.57 16.90 -4.74
N PHE A 141 -0.68 17.75 -5.78
CA PHE A 141 -0.27 17.37 -7.13
C PHE A 141 1.23 17.03 -7.19
N TRP A 142 2.07 17.87 -6.59
CA TRP A 142 3.52 17.64 -6.61
C TRP A 142 3.94 16.49 -5.71
N ALA A 143 3.21 16.19 -4.64
CA ALA A 143 3.42 14.99 -3.83
C ALA A 143 3.16 13.73 -4.68
N LEU A 144 2.04 13.64 -5.42
CA LEU A 144 1.75 12.55 -6.35
C LEU A 144 2.81 12.43 -7.45
N MET A 145 3.25 13.57 -8.02
CA MET A 145 4.27 13.58 -9.07
C MET A 145 5.62 13.11 -8.55
N VAL A 146 6.13 13.70 -7.47
CA VAL A 146 7.49 13.43 -6.99
C VAL A 146 7.56 12.09 -6.25
N ILE A 147 6.62 11.83 -5.33
CA ILE A 147 6.68 10.63 -4.50
C ILE A 147 6.21 9.41 -5.28
N VAL A 148 5.04 9.43 -5.88
CA VAL A 148 4.51 8.23 -6.53
C VAL A 148 5.13 8.04 -7.91
N THR A 149 5.07 9.06 -8.78
CA THR A 149 5.54 8.90 -10.16
C THR A 149 7.05 8.79 -10.23
N VAL A 150 7.80 9.75 -9.67
CA VAL A 150 9.26 9.75 -9.80
C VAL A 150 9.89 8.71 -8.88
N LYS A 151 9.61 8.75 -7.57
CA LYS A 151 10.27 7.87 -6.60
C LYS A 151 9.85 6.41 -6.76
N TYR A 152 8.53 6.10 -6.77
CA TYR A 152 8.08 4.71 -6.86
C TYR A 152 8.13 4.18 -8.29
N VAL A 153 7.43 4.80 -9.25
CA VAL A 153 7.26 4.25 -10.60
C VAL A 153 8.56 4.29 -11.41
N PHE A 154 9.30 5.39 -11.40
CA PHE A 154 10.52 5.50 -12.21
C PHE A 154 11.79 5.02 -11.51
N ILE A 155 11.88 5.09 -10.18
CA ILE A 155 13.09 4.73 -9.46
C ILE A 155 12.93 3.38 -8.75
N LEU A 156 12.07 3.27 -7.72
CA LEU A 156 12.02 2.10 -6.84
C LEU A 156 11.62 0.82 -7.56
N MET A 157 10.68 0.87 -8.50
CA MET A 157 10.28 -0.31 -9.27
C MET A 157 11.37 -0.86 -10.20
N ARG A 158 12.57 -0.23 -10.26
CA ARG A 158 13.74 -0.78 -10.95
C ARG A 158 14.62 -1.64 -10.05
N PHE A 159 14.44 -1.54 -8.73
CA PHE A 159 15.19 -2.30 -7.74
C PHE A 159 14.34 -3.47 -7.26
N ASP A 160 14.35 -4.55 -8.02
CA ASP A 160 13.68 -5.79 -7.64
C ASP A 160 14.68 -6.83 -7.10
N ASN A 161 14.18 -7.71 -6.23
CA ASN A 161 14.91 -8.87 -5.76
C ASN A 161 14.25 -10.12 -6.35
N ARG A 162 14.75 -10.60 -7.49
CA ARG A 162 14.18 -11.73 -8.24
C ARG A 162 12.72 -11.53 -8.64
N GLY A 163 12.38 -10.32 -9.05
CA GLY A 163 11.02 -9.94 -9.44
C GLY A 163 10.14 -9.47 -8.28
N GLU A 164 10.57 -9.61 -7.03
CA GLU A 164 9.84 -9.15 -5.87
C GLU A 164 10.28 -7.76 -5.40
N GLY A 165 9.33 -6.96 -4.95
CA GLY A 165 9.53 -5.63 -4.39
C GLY A 165 9.16 -5.54 -2.91
N GLY A 166 8.97 -4.30 -2.44
CA GLY A 166 8.60 -3.99 -1.06
C GLY A 166 9.79 -3.65 -0.16
N THR A 167 9.49 -3.13 1.02
CA THR A 167 10.48 -2.63 1.99
C THR A 167 11.45 -3.72 2.43
N LEU A 168 10.96 -4.94 2.68
CA LEU A 168 11.78 -6.08 3.10
C LEU A 168 12.68 -6.58 1.97
N SER A 169 12.21 -6.57 0.73
CA SER A 169 12.99 -6.93 -0.45
C SER A 169 14.14 -5.94 -0.65
N LEU A 170 13.87 -4.63 -0.54
CA LEU A 170 14.89 -3.59 -0.62
C LEU A 170 15.93 -3.71 0.51
N MET A 171 15.48 -4.00 1.73
CA MET A 171 16.37 -4.27 2.87
C MET A 171 17.28 -5.47 2.59
N ALA A 172 16.75 -6.56 2.06
CA ALA A 172 17.54 -7.75 1.70
C ALA A 172 18.57 -7.46 0.61
N LEU A 173 18.25 -6.64 -0.40
CA LEU A 173 19.19 -6.20 -1.42
C LEU A 173 20.37 -5.42 -0.82
N VAL A 174 20.08 -4.45 0.06
CA VAL A 174 21.13 -3.63 0.69
C VAL A 174 22.01 -4.47 1.62
N GLN A 175 21.44 -5.43 2.36
CA GLN A 175 22.21 -6.35 3.21
C GLN A 175 23.17 -7.25 2.42
N ARG A 176 22.78 -7.68 1.20
CA ARG A 176 23.66 -8.47 0.33
C ARG A 176 24.91 -7.72 -0.13
N VAL A 177 24.81 -6.41 -0.30
CA VAL A 177 25.95 -5.57 -0.67
C VAL A 177 26.99 -5.53 0.45
N GLY A 178 26.58 -5.73 1.70
CA GLY A 178 27.45 -5.74 2.87
C GLY A 178 28.07 -4.36 3.15
N GLY A 179 28.45 -4.09 4.38
CA GLY A 179 29.14 -2.86 4.72
C GLY A 179 28.95 -2.46 6.19
N ARG A 180 29.73 -1.47 6.65
CA ARG A 180 29.66 -0.95 8.03
C ARG A 180 28.29 -0.40 8.45
N GLY A 181 27.36 -0.21 7.50
CA GLY A 181 25.99 0.30 7.71
C GLY A 181 24.90 -0.77 7.79
N ALA A 182 25.19 -2.05 7.62
CA ALA A 182 24.18 -3.12 7.53
C ALA A 182 23.23 -3.18 8.74
N GLY A 183 23.75 -2.94 9.95
CA GLY A 183 22.95 -2.89 11.18
C GLY A 183 21.95 -1.72 11.19
N LEU A 184 22.37 -0.53 10.76
CA LEU A 184 21.50 0.65 10.66
C LEU A 184 20.39 0.42 9.61
N VAL A 185 20.73 -0.17 8.47
CA VAL A 185 19.75 -0.52 7.42
C VAL A 185 18.72 -1.51 7.93
N LEU A 186 19.13 -2.49 8.74
CA LEU A 186 18.22 -3.44 9.37
C LEU A 186 17.21 -2.72 10.29
N VAL A 187 17.70 -1.82 11.15
CA VAL A 187 16.85 -1.06 12.08
C VAL A 187 15.86 -0.17 11.31
N ILE A 188 16.34 0.57 10.30
CA ILE A 188 15.48 1.42 9.46
C ILE A 188 14.46 0.57 8.68
N GLY A 189 14.88 -0.57 8.15
CA GLY A 189 13.98 -1.49 7.44
C GLY A 189 12.90 -2.08 8.34
N MET A 190 13.24 -2.46 9.58
CA MET A 190 12.27 -2.93 10.58
C MET A 190 11.30 -1.82 11.01
N LEU A 191 11.79 -0.59 11.21
CA LEU A 191 10.93 0.57 11.46
C LEU A 191 9.98 0.82 10.30
N GLY A 192 10.48 0.80 9.06
CA GLY A 192 9.66 0.95 7.86
C GLY A 192 8.59 -0.13 7.74
N ALA A 193 8.92 -1.39 8.00
CA ALA A 193 7.97 -2.49 8.00
C ALA A 193 6.91 -2.34 9.12
N GLY A 194 7.30 -1.86 10.30
CA GLY A 194 6.38 -1.56 11.41
C GLY A 194 5.41 -0.42 11.07
N LEU A 195 5.90 0.65 10.46
CA LEU A 195 5.07 1.78 10.01
C LEU A 195 4.11 1.35 8.90
N PHE A 196 4.56 0.54 7.95
CA PHE A 196 3.72 -0.04 6.90
C PHE A 196 2.59 -0.90 7.48
N LEU A 197 2.90 -1.74 8.49
CA LEU A 197 1.88 -2.54 9.16
C LEU A 197 0.86 -1.65 9.89
N GLY A 198 1.30 -0.55 10.51
CA GLY A 198 0.42 0.43 11.15
C GLY A 198 -0.51 1.11 10.15
N ASP A 199 0.02 1.53 9.00
CA ASP A 199 -0.75 2.13 7.92
C ASP A 199 -1.81 1.16 7.37
N ALA A 200 -1.44 -0.08 7.12
CA ALA A 200 -2.35 -1.13 6.66
C ALA A 200 -3.56 -1.38 7.59
N MET A 201 -3.46 -1.00 8.87
CA MET A 201 -4.57 -1.05 9.82
C MET A 201 -5.40 0.25 9.84
N LEU A 202 -4.74 1.40 9.72
CA LEU A 202 -5.38 2.71 9.82
C LEU A 202 -6.15 3.10 8.55
N THR A 203 -5.57 2.87 7.39
CA THR A 203 -6.13 3.32 6.10
C THR A 203 -7.51 2.75 5.80
N PRO A 204 -7.79 1.44 5.96
CA PRO A 204 -9.14 0.91 5.77
C PRO A 204 -10.16 1.54 6.74
N ALA A 205 -9.75 1.81 7.98
CA ALA A 205 -10.64 2.42 8.98
C ALA A 205 -11.02 3.85 8.61
N ILE A 206 -10.04 4.68 8.21
CA ILE A 206 -10.25 6.06 7.79
C ILE A 206 -11.08 6.10 6.51
N SER A 207 -10.79 5.24 5.54
CA SER A 207 -11.50 5.18 4.25
C SER A 207 -12.98 4.83 4.42
N VAL A 208 -13.29 3.82 5.24
CA VAL A 208 -14.69 3.43 5.51
C VAL A 208 -15.39 4.52 6.32
N LEU A 209 -14.74 5.10 7.34
CA LEU A 209 -15.30 6.17 8.14
C LEU A 209 -15.66 7.38 7.26
N SER A 210 -14.73 7.83 6.43
CA SER A 210 -14.96 8.99 5.54
C SER A 210 -16.05 8.73 4.49
N ALA A 211 -16.15 7.51 3.99
CA ALA A 211 -17.23 7.13 3.08
C ALA A 211 -18.61 7.17 3.77
N VAL A 212 -18.70 6.72 5.03
CA VAL A 212 -19.94 6.75 5.80
C VAL A 212 -20.29 8.18 6.23
N GLU A 213 -19.31 9.01 6.60
CA GLU A 213 -19.51 10.45 6.86
C GLU A 213 -20.12 11.16 5.64
N GLY A 214 -19.71 10.77 4.42
CA GLY A 214 -20.28 11.31 3.19
C GLY A 214 -21.80 11.12 3.05
N LEU A 215 -22.38 10.11 3.72
CA LEU A 215 -23.84 9.93 3.73
C LEU A 215 -24.57 11.05 4.49
N GLY A 216 -23.89 11.73 5.40
CA GLY A 216 -24.43 12.88 6.15
C GLY A 216 -24.76 14.11 5.28
N VAL A 217 -24.20 14.18 4.07
CA VAL A 217 -24.47 15.27 3.10
C VAL A 217 -25.79 15.05 2.35
N ILE A 218 -26.37 13.84 2.40
CA ILE A 218 -27.62 13.53 1.70
C ILE A 218 -28.80 14.20 2.40
N HIS A 219 -29.57 15.01 1.66
CA HIS A 219 -30.78 15.67 2.15
C HIS A 219 -31.74 14.65 2.80
N GLY A 220 -32.11 14.91 4.05
CA GLY A 220 -32.97 14.05 4.87
C GLY A 220 -32.24 13.08 5.82
N LEU A 221 -30.90 12.88 5.66
CA LEU A 221 -30.06 12.16 6.60
C LEU A 221 -29.21 13.09 7.48
N GLU A 222 -29.17 14.37 7.16
CA GLU A 222 -28.42 15.39 7.89
C GLU A 222 -28.75 15.35 9.40
N GLY A 223 -27.73 15.27 10.25
CA GLY A 223 -27.85 15.20 11.71
C GLY A 223 -28.43 13.90 12.28
N ARG A 224 -29.08 13.04 11.47
CA ARG A 224 -29.62 11.74 11.94
C ARG A 224 -28.62 10.63 11.88
N ILE A 225 -27.68 10.70 10.95
CA ILE A 225 -26.68 9.63 10.72
C ILE A 225 -25.46 9.75 11.64
N GLU A 226 -25.20 10.95 12.18
CA GLU A 226 -24.01 11.20 13.02
C GLU A 226 -23.78 10.17 14.13
N PRO A 227 -24.80 9.80 14.98
CA PRO A 227 -24.60 8.81 16.03
C PRO A 227 -24.38 7.40 15.49
N PHE A 228 -24.72 7.14 14.22
CA PHE A 228 -24.59 5.84 13.58
C PHE A 228 -23.33 5.69 12.71
N ILE A 229 -22.58 6.75 12.46
CA ILE A 229 -21.37 6.73 11.60
C ILE A 229 -20.38 5.68 12.10
N VAL A 230 -20.01 5.71 13.39
CA VAL A 230 -19.05 4.76 13.96
C VAL A 230 -19.59 3.33 13.99
N PRO A 231 -20.83 3.06 14.45
CA PRO A 231 -21.40 1.71 14.39
C PRO A 231 -21.50 1.13 12.98
N ILE A 232 -21.92 1.92 12.00
CA ILE A 232 -22.01 1.48 10.59
C ILE A 232 -20.62 1.18 10.04
N SER A 233 -19.65 2.07 10.24
CA SER A 233 -18.27 1.88 9.82
C SER A 233 -17.67 0.61 10.41
N LEU A 234 -17.87 0.37 11.71
CA LEU A 234 -17.41 -0.85 12.36
C LEU A 234 -18.07 -2.10 11.79
N ALA A 235 -19.38 -2.06 11.53
CA ALA A 235 -20.10 -3.18 10.93
C ALA A 235 -19.58 -3.49 9.52
N ILE A 236 -19.29 -2.47 8.70
CA ILE A 236 -18.69 -2.64 7.37
C ILE A 236 -17.31 -3.28 7.47
N ILE A 237 -16.43 -2.76 8.33
CA ILE A 237 -15.07 -3.28 8.51
C ILE A 237 -15.10 -4.73 8.98
N VAL A 238 -15.89 -5.06 9.99
CA VAL A 238 -16.04 -6.43 10.49
C VAL A 238 -16.60 -7.34 9.38
N GLY A 239 -17.60 -6.87 8.62
CA GLY A 239 -18.17 -7.61 7.49
C GLY A 239 -17.14 -7.89 6.40
N LEU A 240 -16.30 -6.92 6.04
CA LEU A 240 -15.22 -7.08 5.06
C LEU A 240 -14.19 -8.12 5.52
N PHE A 241 -13.70 -8.04 6.77
CA PHE A 241 -12.76 -9.01 7.30
C PHE A 241 -13.37 -10.40 7.45
N ALA A 242 -14.65 -10.51 7.80
CA ALA A 242 -15.35 -11.78 7.84
C ALA A 242 -15.47 -12.43 6.45
N LEU A 243 -15.71 -11.62 5.42
CA LEU A 243 -15.77 -12.06 4.04
C LEU A 243 -14.40 -12.55 3.52
N GLN A 244 -13.33 -11.85 3.88
CA GLN A 244 -11.94 -12.21 3.53
C GLN A 244 -11.53 -13.60 4.07
N ARG A 245 -12.06 -14.02 5.24
CA ARG A 245 -11.78 -15.35 5.80
C ARG A 245 -12.24 -16.50 4.91
N ARG A 246 -13.21 -16.29 4.01
CA ARG A 246 -13.72 -17.30 3.06
C ARG A 246 -12.91 -17.37 1.76
N GLY A 247 -11.85 -16.58 1.63
CA GLY A 247 -11.00 -16.49 0.45
C GLY A 247 -11.33 -15.31 -0.44
N THR A 248 -10.29 -14.63 -0.93
CA THR A 248 -10.39 -13.39 -1.72
C THR A 248 -10.55 -13.63 -3.22
N GLY A 249 -10.37 -14.88 -3.70
CA GLY A 249 -10.31 -15.19 -5.14
C GLY A 249 -11.57 -14.85 -5.94
N GLY A 250 -12.75 -14.97 -5.34
CA GLY A 250 -14.03 -14.62 -6.00
C GLY A 250 -14.30 -13.11 -6.01
N VAL A 251 -14.01 -12.46 -4.88
CA VAL A 251 -14.28 -11.02 -4.67
C VAL A 251 -13.22 -10.18 -5.38
N GLY A 252 -11.95 -10.60 -5.38
CA GLY A 252 -10.84 -9.89 -6.01
C GLY A 252 -11.02 -9.64 -7.51
N ARG A 253 -11.80 -10.48 -8.22
CA ARG A 253 -12.12 -10.28 -9.63
C ARG A 253 -12.92 -9.00 -9.90
N TRP A 254 -13.74 -8.57 -8.93
CA TRP A 254 -14.56 -7.38 -9.05
C TRP A 254 -13.85 -6.09 -8.66
N PHE A 255 -12.76 -6.17 -7.89
CA PHE A 255 -12.03 -4.98 -7.44
C PHE A 255 -11.50 -4.14 -8.61
N GLY A 256 -10.92 -4.78 -9.63
CA GLY A 256 -10.41 -4.07 -10.81
C GLY A 256 -11.47 -3.22 -11.51
N PRO A 257 -12.55 -3.81 -12.01
CA PRO A 257 -13.62 -3.06 -12.67
C PRO A 257 -14.24 -1.97 -11.79
N VAL A 258 -14.50 -2.25 -10.51
CA VAL A 258 -15.07 -1.28 -9.57
C VAL A 258 -14.11 -0.08 -9.38
N CYS A 259 -12.81 -0.33 -9.18
CA CYS A 259 -11.84 0.75 -9.04
C CYS A 259 -11.68 1.56 -10.31
N VAL A 260 -11.70 0.95 -11.49
CA VAL A 260 -11.67 1.69 -12.77
C VAL A 260 -12.87 2.63 -12.87
N ILE A 261 -14.08 2.14 -12.59
CA ILE A 261 -15.30 2.97 -12.58
C ILE A 261 -15.16 4.10 -11.56
N TRP A 262 -14.65 3.80 -10.37
CA TRP A 262 -14.41 4.78 -9.32
C TRP A 262 -13.47 5.91 -9.78
N PHE A 263 -12.31 5.58 -10.36
CA PHE A 263 -11.38 6.57 -10.88
C PHE A 263 -12.01 7.43 -11.99
N LEU A 264 -12.80 6.83 -12.87
CA LEU A 264 -13.50 7.58 -13.92
C LEU A 264 -14.54 8.54 -13.33
N VAL A 265 -15.30 8.12 -12.32
CA VAL A 265 -16.25 9.00 -11.61
C VAL A 265 -15.52 10.18 -10.96
N LEU A 266 -14.40 9.92 -10.28
CA LEU A 266 -13.58 10.98 -9.69
C LEU A 266 -13.09 11.98 -10.73
N ALA A 267 -12.64 11.49 -11.89
CA ALA A 267 -12.18 12.33 -12.99
C ALA A 267 -13.30 13.19 -13.59
N VAL A 268 -14.48 12.60 -13.83
CA VAL A 268 -15.64 13.32 -14.39
C VAL A 268 -16.11 14.42 -13.46
N LEU A 269 -16.24 14.13 -12.15
CA LEU A 269 -16.60 15.13 -11.15
C LEU A 269 -15.54 16.21 -11.04
N GLY A 270 -14.26 15.84 -11.10
CA GLY A 270 -13.15 16.78 -11.09
C GLY A 270 -13.17 17.73 -12.29
N VAL A 271 -13.32 17.19 -13.51
CA VAL A 271 -13.41 18.02 -14.73
C VAL A 271 -14.59 19.00 -14.65
N ARG A 272 -15.75 18.53 -14.20
CA ARG A 272 -16.93 19.39 -14.06
C ARG A 272 -16.63 20.60 -13.15
N ALA A 273 -16.05 20.38 -11.99
CA ALA A 273 -15.71 21.45 -11.06
C ALA A 273 -14.62 22.39 -11.61
N ILE A 274 -13.63 21.86 -12.36
CA ILE A 274 -12.57 22.67 -13.00
C ILE A 274 -13.16 23.60 -14.05
N VAL A 275 -14.19 23.19 -14.79
CA VAL A 275 -14.85 24.03 -15.80
C VAL A 275 -15.51 25.25 -15.13
N ASP A 276 -16.08 25.06 -13.92
CA ASP A 276 -16.73 26.14 -13.18
C ASP A 276 -15.71 27.13 -12.57
N ALA A 277 -14.49 26.68 -12.22
CA ALA A 277 -13.43 27.52 -11.63
C ALA A 277 -12.04 27.19 -12.24
N PRO A 278 -11.77 27.59 -13.50
CA PRO A 278 -10.54 27.21 -14.22
C PRO A 278 -9.24 27.79 -13.64
N GLN A 279 -9.34 28.80 -12.79
CA GLN A 279 -8.19 29.36 -12.07
C GLN A 279 -7.42 28.34 -11.22
N VAL A 280 -8.07 27.23 -10.83
CA VAL A 280 -7.42 26.12 -10.08
C VAL A 280 -6.25 25.52 -10.87
N LEU A 281 -6.22 25.64 -12.19
CA LEU A 281 -5.11 25.14 -13.02
C LEU A 281 -3.78 25.83 -12.71
N SER A 282 -3.80 27.04 -12.10
CA SER A 282 -2.59 27.69 -11.61
C SER A 282 -1.87 26.90 -10.51
N ALA A 283 -2.55 25.94 -9.85
CA ALA A 283 -1.96 25.04 -8.87
C ALA A 283 -0.92 24.08 -9.46
N PHE A 284 -0.82 23.93 -10.78
CA PHE A 284 0.30 23.22 -11.39
C PHE A 284 1.64 23.89 -11.15
N ASN A 285 1.66 25.18 -10.81
CA ASN A 285 2.87 25.90 -10.46
C ASN A 285 3.33 25.49 -9.04
N PRO A 286 4.53 24.86 -8.87
CA PRO A 286 5.03 24.43 -7.56
C PRO A 286 5.28 25.59 -6.60
N LEU A 287 5.45 26.83 -7.13
CA LEU A 287 5.63 28.02 -6.30
C LEU A 287 4.39 28.33 -5.43
N GLN A 288 3.19 27.92 -5.86
CA GLN A 288 1.97 28.07 -5.06
C GLN A 288 2.05 27.21 -3.79
N GLY A 289 2.51 25.95 -3.92
CA GLY A 289 2.73 25.06 -2.79
C GLY A 289 3.79 25.58 -1.83
N LEU A 290 4.91 26.10 -2.34
CA LEU A 290 5.96 26.69 -1.51
C LEU A 290 5.47 27.95 -0.81
N ALA A 291 4.67 28.77 -1.49
CA ALA A 291 4.14 30.01 -0.92
C ALA A 291 3.18 29.75 0.26
N VAL A 292 2.36 28.69 0.25
CA VAL A 292 1.50 28.37 1.39
C VAL A 292 2.30 27.94 2.61
N LEU A 293 3.38 27.15 2.42
CA LEU A 293 4.26 26.77 3.51
C LEU A 293 5.01 27.97 4.13
N GLN A 294 5.39 28.94 3.29
CA GLN A 294 6.04 30.17 3.74
C GLN A 294 5.06 31.12 4.46
N ARG A 295 3.79 31.16 4.07
CA ARG A 295 2.76 31.96 4.74
C ARG A 295 2.37 31.39 6.10
N HIS A 296 2.40 30.08 6.25
CA HIS A 296 2.02 29.39 7.49
C HIS A 296 3.15 28.53 8.07
N PRO A 297 4.32 29.10 8.44
CA PRO A 297 5.48 28.33 8.88
C PRO A 297 5.21 27.50 10.13
N GLY A 298 4.34 27.96 11.04
CA GLY A 298 3.93 27.20 12.22
C GLY A 298 3.03 26.00 11.94
N LEU A 299 2.36 25.99 10.80
CA LEU A 299 1.47 24.89 10.37
C LEU A 299 2.09 24.04 9.26
N ALA A 300 3.26 24.43 8.74
CA ALA A 300 3.86 23.78 7.57
C ALA A 300 4.05 22.26 7.76
N ALA A 301 4.46 21.80 8.94
CA ALA A 301 4.62 20.38 9.24
C ALA A 301 3.26 19.64 9.24
N ILE A 302 2.21 20.27 9.75
CA ILE A 302 0.85 19.69 9.80
C ILE A 302 0.28 19.63 8.39
N ILE A 303 0.38 20.71 7.61
CA ILE A 303 -0.05 20.76 6.19
C ILE A 303 0.67 19.68 5.40
N MET A 304 1.98 19.56 5.52
CA MET A 304 2.74 18.51 4.85
C MET A 304 2.31 17.11 5.29
N GLY A 305 2.01 16.90 6.57
CA GLY A 305 1.46 15.64 7.08
C GLY A 305 0.11 15.28 6.45
N SER A 306 -0.79 16.25 6.32
CA SER A 306 -2.09 16.06 5.66
C SER A 306 -1.94 15.82 4.16
N VAL A 307 -1.04 16.56 3.48
CA VAL A 307 -0.72 16.33 2.07
C VAL A 307 -0.15 14.92 1.84
N PHE A 308 0.60 14.36 2.80
CA PHE A 308 1.10 13.00 2.72
C PHE A 308 -0.01 11.95 2.61
N LEU A 309 -1.22 12.23 3.12
CA LEU A 309 -2.36 11.34 2.96
C LEU A 309 -2.74 11.08 1.49
N THR A 310 -2.40 12.00 0.58
CA THR A 310 -2.66 11.83 -0.87
C THR A 310 -1.82 10.71 -1.49
N VAL A 311 -0.68 10.38 -0.89
CA VAL A 311 0.26 9.38 -1.39
C VAL A 311 0.27 8.09 -0.56
N THR A 312 -0.58 8.00 0.45
CA THR A 312 -0.79 6.79 1.24
C THR A 312 -1.27 5.66 0.31
N GLY A 313 -0.73 4.46 0.49
CA GLY A 313 -0.98 3.33 -0.41
C GLY A 313 -0.05 3.25 -1.63
N ALA A 314 0.84 4.24 -1.83
CA ALA A 314 1.80 4.20 -2.93
C ALA A 314 2.84 3.07 -2.80
N GLU A 315 3.11 2.62 -1.58
CA GLU A 315 4.02 1.51 -1.31
C GLU A 315 3.52 0.18 -1.87
N ALA A 316 2.20 0.00 -2.02
CA ALA A 316 1.60 -1.18 -2.63
C ALA A 316 2.07 -1.38 -4.08
N LEU A 317 2.39 -0.28 -4.82
CA LEU A 317 2.95 -0.36 -6.18
C LEU A 317 4.24 -1.18 -6.19
N TYR A 318 5.07 -1.00 -5.19
CA TYR A 318 6.35 -1.68 -5.08
C TYR A 318 6.21 -3.05 -4.39
N ALA A 319 5.34 -3.18 -3.40
CA ALA A 319 5.11 -4.43 -2.69
C ALA A 319 4.49 -5.51 -3.60
N ASP A 320 3.50 -5.14 -4.41
CA ASP A 320 2.75 -6.08 -5.27
C ASP A 320 3.37 -6.26 -6.67
N MET A 321 4.56 -5.71 -6.89
CA MET A 321 5.26 -5.80 -8.17
C MET A 321 5.50 -7.26 -8.60
N GLY A 322 5.73 -8.17 -7.64
CA GLY A 322 5.92 -9.59 -7.91
C GLY A 322 4.69 -10.28 -8.47
N HIS A 323 3.49 -9.84 -8.10
CA HIS A 323 2.24 -10.44 -8.52
C HIS A 323 1.74 -9.95 -9.88
N PHE A 324 1.82 -8.65 -10.14
CA PHE A 324 1.26 -8.03 -11.34
C PHE A 324 2.30 -7.70 -12.41
N GLY A 325 3.56 -7.60 -12.02
CA GLY A 325 4.64 -7.17 -12.86
C GLY A 325 4.71 -5.64 -13.02
N ARG A 326 5.91 -5.13 -13.22
CA ARG A 326 6.20 -3.69 -13.33
C ARG A 326 5.46 -2.98 -14.47
N LYS A 327 5.38 -3.62 -15.67
CA LYS A 327 4.78 -2.98 -16.84
C LYS A 327 3.28 -2.71 -16.71
N PRO A 328 2.43 -3.68 -16.26
CA PRO A 328 1.01 -3.44 -16.02
C PRO A 328 0.76 -2.35 -14.98
N ILE A 329 1.48 -2.37 -13.85
CA ILE A 329 1.35 -1.37 -12.79
C ILE A 329 1.67 0.03 -13.35
N ASN A 330 2.82 0.21 -13.99
CA ASN A 330 3.21 1.51 -14.56
C ASN A 330 2.21 2.04 -15.59
N LEU A 331 1.68 1.14 -16.44
CA LEU A 331 0.67 1.53 -17.42
C LEU A 331 -0.57 2.10 -16.73
N VAL A 332 -1.13 1.37 -15.77
CA VAL A 332 -2.34 1.79 -15.07
C VAL A 332 -2.12 3.09 -14.31
N TRP A 333 -0.96 3.25 -13.67
CA TRP A 333 -0.62 4.52 -13.01
C TRP A 333 -0.65 5.70 -13.97
N LEU A 334 0.14 5.62 -15.04
CA LEU A 334 0.35 6.75 -15.95
C LEU A 334 -0.88 7.07 -16.83
N SER A 335 -1.66 6.03 -17.20
CA SER A 335 -2.79 6.21 -18.12
C SER A 335 -4.14 6.45 -17.43
N LEU A 336 -4.33 5.94 -16.21
CA LEU A 336 -5.63 6.01 -15.52
C LEU A 336 -5.52 6.72 -14.18
N VAL A 337 -4.75 6.15 -13.22
CA VAL A 337 -4.84 6.54 -11.82
C VAL A 337 -4.33 7.96 -11.59
N PHE A 338 -3.12 8.27 -12.05
CA PHE A 338 -2.51 9.59 -11.87
C PHE A 338 -3.32 10.71 -12.53
N PRO A 339 -3.78 10.59 -13.81
CA PRO A 339 -4.64 11.61 -14.40
C PRO A 339 -5.96 11.79 -13.64
N CYS A 340 -6.62 10.69 -13.25
CA CYS A 340 -7.90 10.76 -12.54
C CYS A 340 -7.76 11.41 -11.15
N LEU A 341 -6.71 11.07 -10.39
CA LEU A 341 -6.44 11.69 -9.09
C LEU A 341 -6.09 13.17 -9.23
N THR A 342 -5.28 13.52 -10.22
CA THR A 342 -4.94 14.92 -10.51
C THR A 342 -6.19 15.75 -10.80
N LEU A 343 -7.06 15.26 -11.69
CA LEU A 343 -8.32 15.92 -12.02
C LEU A 343 -9.23 16.02 -10.80
N ASN A 344 -9.25 15.00 -9.96
CA ASN A 344 -10.07 15.03 -8.75
C ASN A 344 -9.58 16.08 -7.74
N TYR A 345 -8.29 16.11 -7.39
CA TYR A 345 -7.77 17.11 -6.44
C TYR A 345 -7.87 18.53 -6.95
N LEU A 346 -7.63 18.76 -8.24
CA LEU A 346 -7.91 20.06 -8.88
C LEU A 346 -9.40 20.39 -8.78
N GLY A 347 -10.28 19.41 -9.04
CA GLY A 347 -11.71 19.60 -8.95
C GLY A 347 -12.22 19.93 -7.55
N GLN A 348 -11.66 19.26 -6.52
CA GLN A 348 -11.98 19.58 -5.12
C GLN A 348 -11.54 21.01 -4.77
N GLY A 349 -10.33 21.41 -5.19
CA GLY A 349 -9.86 22.78 -5.04
C GLY A 349 -10.75 23.80 -5.77
N ALA A 350 -11.15 23.49 -7.01
CA ALA A 350 -12.06 24.33 -7.80
C ALA A 350 -13.43 24.53 -7.12
N LEU A 351 -13.99 23.44 -6.57
CA LEU A 351 -15.27 23.48 -5.85
C LEU A 351 -15.19 24.43 -4.64
N VAL A 352 -14.11 24.32 -3.85
CA VAL A 352 -13.94 25.16 -2.66
C VAL A 352 -13.66 26.62 -3.05
N LEU A 353 -12.90 26.87 -4.13
CA LEU A 353 -12.66 28.21 -4.67
C LEU A 353 -13.96 28.89 -5.10
N GLY A 354 -14.83 28.17 -5.82
CA GLY A 354 -16.12 28.71 -6.26
C GLY A 354 -17.06 29.07 -5.11
N HIS A 355 -16.97 28.37 -3.97
CA HIS A 355 -17.75 28.68 -2.77
C HIS A 355 -17.09 29.76 -1.87
N ALA A 356 -15.77 29.96 -1.99
CA ALA A 356 -15.06 30.99 -1.25
C ALA A 356 -15.22 32.40 -1.87
N GLU A 357 -15.54 32.45 -3.16
CA GLU A 357 -15.78 33.71 -3.90
C GLU A 357 -17.25 34.12 -3.94
N ALA A 358 -18.21 33.24 -3.54
CA ALA A 358 -19.64 33.51 -3.46
C ALA A 358 -20.05 33.97 -2.06
#